data_e87c21fb94eecac669916b03a17075cd
#
_entry.id   e87c21fb94eecac669916b03a17075cd
#
_cell.length_a   1.000
_cell.length_b   1.000
_cell.length_c   1.000
_cell.angle_alpha   90.00
_cell.angle_beta   90.00
_cell.angle_gamma   90.00
#
_symmetry.space_group_name_H-M   'P 1'
#
loop_
_entity.id
_entity.type
_entity.pdbx_description
1 polymer ?
#
loop_
_entity_poly.entity_id
_entity_poly.type
_entity_poly.pdbx_seq_one_letter_code
_entity_poly.pdbx_strand_id
1 'polypeptide(L)'
;MKFISTDNIRGDIFGGVTAGIVALPLALAFGIQAFGGVDSPYAASLGALAGIVGATMLGFFASLFGGTHSQISGPTGPMTVVTATLIAGAWAGSGGSLGAVLISMSLAGLFCGLFQILFGVIKIGKYVRYIPYPVLSGFMSGIGIIIIIQQIYPLLGLKGTGSMAELVAGIPGAVAGGISVPALLLGLGTILIIELFPLVTKKVPATLVALVVMTVASLFCGLDDRLVIGQIPSGLPLPVFLKGEVDLAGIDWATVLKAALIPGLTLAGLGSIDTLLTSVVADNITKSKHNSNKELIGQGIGNAVAGLFCGLPGAGATMRTVVNVKSGGRTQLSGMIHALILLAILLGLGSVVKYVPLSVLAGILITVGWGIIDFKGFKDLLKIPRADAVVLVVVLLVTVFIDLLTAVGIGMVIACVLFMKRASDLVEGGYSTAAMSPTDLRGGAADPGQPQFDKSRPWGDEGGITEEMRRHIFIQRLNGPIFFGSITKFKEVMEDVPEDAKVVIIRMKLVSFMDQSGLYAMETAIKEIQSHGTMVLMTIIQPQPLYMLRTLNVIPAVVPEEHTFGTFEECAEFLQKELQKK
;
A
#
# COMPACT_ATOMS: atom_id res chain seq x y z
N MET A 1 11.70 16.44 27.06
CA MET A 1 10.66 15.98 26.13
C MET A 1 9.47 15.50 26.93
N LYS A 2 8.30 16.15 26.83
CA LYS A 2 7.05 15.60 27.40
C LYS A 2 6.68 14.39 26.50
N PHE A 3 6.72 13.19 27.04
CA PHE A 3 6.39 11.96 26.33
C PHE A 3 4.92 11.91 25.87
N ILE A 4 4.04 12.60 26.58
CA ILE A 4 2.60 12.67 26.31
C ILE A 4 2.19 14.16 26.37
N SER A 5 1.54 14.65 25.32
CA SER A 5 0.92 15.98 25.34
C SER A 5 -0.40 15.90 26.09
N THR A 6 -0.60 16.86 27.00
CA THR A 6 -1.83 17.01 27.79
C THR A 6 -2.60 18.27 27.38
N ASP A 7 -2.29 18.83 26.23
CA ASP A 7 -2.83 20.15 25.80
C ASP A 7 -4.32 20.10 25.42
N ASN A 8 -4.88 18.89 25.21
CA ASN A 8 -6.28 18.69 24.78
C ASN A 8 -7.03 17.60 25.59
N ILE A 9 -6.82 17.50 26.88
CA ILE A 9 -7.34 16.41 27.73
C ILE A 9 -8.84 16.14 27.52
N ARG A 10 -9.68 17.18 27.50
CA ARG A 10 -11.13 17.01 27.32
C ARG A 10 -11.47 16.40 25.97
N GLY A 11 -10.91 16.93 24.88
CA GLY A 11 -11.12 16.38 23.53
C GLY A 11 -10.58 14.96 23.40
N ASP A 12 -9.44 14.65 24.03
CA ASP A 12 -8.84 13.32 23.99
C ASP A 12 -9.65 12.28 24.78
N ILE A 13 -10.27 12.68 25.90
CA ILE A 13 -11.20 11.81 26.63
C ILE A 13 -12.42 11.51 25.76
N PHE A 14 -13.10 12.52 25.22
CA PHE A 14 -14.27 12.32 24.37
C PHE A 14 -13.93 11.53 23.11
N GLY A 15 -12.83 11.86 22.43
CA GLY A 15 -12.35 11.16 21.25
C GLY A 15 -12.02 9.70 21.54
N GLY A 16 -11.25 9.44 22.60
CA GLY A 16 -10.83 8.10 22.99
C GLY A 16 -12.00 7.22 23.44
N VAL A 17 -12.93 7.75 24.26
CA VAL A 17 -14.13 7.01 24.68
C VAL A 17 -15.01 6.66 23.48
N THR A 18 -15.29 7.65 22.61
CA THR A 18 -16.10 7.42 21.40
C THR A 18 -15.45 6.40 20.47
N ALA A 19 -14.14 6.51 20.25
CA ALA A 19 -13.41 5.55 19.45
C ALA A 19 -13.40 4.14 20.07
N GLY A 20 -13.29 4.01 21.41
CA GLY A 20 -13.37 2.75 22.14
C GLY A 20 -14.72 2.06 21.98
N ILE A 21 -15.79 2.83 22.08
CA ILE A 21 -17.15 2.34 21.88
C ILE A 21 -17.36 1.82 20.45
N VAL A 22 -16.88 2.55 19.45
CA VAL A 22 -16.94 2.11 18.03
C VAL A 22 -16.05 0.91 17.76
N ALA A 23 -14.92 0.80 18.46
CA ALA A 23 -13.97 -0.27 18.26
C ALA A 23 -14.44 -1.62 18.79
N LEU A 24 -15.30 -1.64 19.83
CA LEU A 24 -15.75 -2.87 20.46
C LEU A 24 -16.43 -3.85 19.48
N PRO A 25 -17.49 -3.46 18.74
CA PRO A 25 -18.13 -4.37 17.79
C PRO A 25 -17.15 -4.90 16.75
N LEU A 26 -16.25 -4.05 16.26
CA LEU A 26 -15.27 -4.40 15.23
C LEU A 26 -14.18 -5.33 15.77
N ALA A 27 -13.71 -5.13 17.00
CA ALA A 27 -12.75 -6.00 17.64
C ALA A 27 -13.31 -7.42 17.84
N LEU A 28 -14.56 -7.52 18.31
CA LEU A 28 -15.28 -8.79 18.45
C LEU A 28 -15.42 -9.48 17.10
N ALA A 29 -15.95 -8.75 16.11
CA ALA A 29 -16.28 -9.30 14.80
C ALA A 29 -15.01 -9.78 14.05
N PHE A 30 -13.94 -8.98 14.00
CA PHE A 30 -12.68 -9.36 13.38
C PHE A 30 -12.00 -10.53 14.12
N GLY A 31 -12.07 -10.54 15.46
CA GLY A 31 -11.56 -11.65 16.25
C GLY A 31 -12.26 -12.96 15.92
N ILE A 32 -13.58 -12.97 15.87
CA ILE A 32 -14.38 -14.16 15.53
C ILE A 32 -14.15 -14.58 14.09
N GLN A 33 -14.07 -13.62 13.15
CA GLN A 33 -13.74 -13.91 11.76
C GLN A 33 -12.38 -14.61 11.63
N ALA A 34 -11.37 -14.18 12.39
CA ALA A 34 -10.04 -14.80 12.36
C ALA A 34 -10.07 -16.29 12.79
N PHE A 35 -10.97 -16.66 13.70
CA PHE A 35 -11.15 -18.04 14.17
C PHE A 35 -12.24 -18.81 13.42
N GLY A 36 -12.83 -18.25 12.37
CA GLY A 36 -13.93 -18.87 11.61
C GLY A 36 -13.59 -20.23 11.00
N GLY A 37 -12.32 -20.49 10.68
CA GLY A 37 -11.82 -21.77 10.16
C GLY A 37 -11.53 -22.84 11.23
N VAL A 38 -11.75 -22.54 12.53
CA VAL A 38 -11.49 -23.47 13.64
C VAL A 38 -12.79 -24.19 14.00
N ASP A 39 -12.79 -25.52 13.87
CA ASP A 39 -13.95 -26.33 14.26
C ASP A 39 -13.88 -26.71 15.75
N SER A 40 -14.13 -25.72 16.59
CA SER A 40 -14.16 -25.87 18.05
C SER A 40 -15.35 -25.09 18.66
N PRO A 41 -16.01 -25.59 19.69
CA PRO A 41 -17.06 -24.84 20.40
C PRO A 41 -16.53 -23.55 21.05
N TYR A 42 -15.22 -23.44 21.26
CA TYR A 42 -14.57 -22.27 21.86
C TYR A 42 -14.05 -21.27 20.84
N ALA A 43 -14.15 -21.56 19.53
CA ALA A 43 -13.56 -20.71 18.48
C ALA A 43 -14.07 -19.26 18.51
N ALA A 44 -15.38 -19.08 18.63
CA ALA A 44 -15.99 -17.75 18.67
C ALA A 44 -15.57 -16.95 19.93
N SER A 45 -15.56 -17.59 21.09
CA SER A 45 -15.19 -16.94 22.36
C SER A 45 -13.70 -16.59 22.42
N LEU A 46 -12.82 -17.48 21.94
CA LEU A 46 -11.39 -17.22 21.83
C LEU A 46 -11.10 -16.13 20.80
N GLY A 47 -11.79 -16.16 19.67
CA GLY A 47 -11.69 -15.12 18.64
C GLY A 47 -12.10 -13.74 19.18
N ALA A 48 -13.25 -13.65 19.85
CA ALA A 48 -13.71 -12.44 20.49
C ALA A 48 -12.70 -11.89 21.51
N LEU A 49 -12.15 -12.77 22.36
CA LEU A 49 -11.10 -12.41 23.33
C LEU A 49 -9.84 -11.90 22.61
N ALA A 50 -9.34 -12.63 21.61
CA ALA A 50 -8.16 -12.25 20.86
C ALA A 50 -8.34 -10.89 20.16
N GLY A 51 -9.55 -10.62 19.63
CA GLY A 51 -9.88 -9.33 19.02
C GLY A 51 -9.82 -8.16 19.99
N ILE A 52 -10.43 -8.29 21.19
CA ILE A 52 -10.42 -7.22 22.20
C ILE A 52 -9.01 -7.05 22.78
N VAL A 53 -8.29 -8.13 23.09
CA VAL A 53 -6.92 -8.08 23.60
C VAL A 53 -6.00 -7.41 22.57
N GLY A 54 -6.11 -7.78 21.28
CA GLY A 54 -5.38 -7.16 20.21
C GLY A 54 -5.66 -5.66 20.10
N ALA A 55 -6.93 -5.24 20.12
CA ALA A 55 -7.32 -3.85 20.10
C ALA A 55 -6.79 -3.05 21.30
N THR A 56 -6.80 -3.67 22.49
CA THR A 56 -6.30 -3.07 23.73
C THR A 56 -4.78 -2.89 23.71
N MET A 57 -4.04 -3.99 23.50
CA MET A 57 -2.58 -3.97 23.58
C MET A 57 -1.98 -3.17 22.45
N LEU A 58 -2.37 -3.45 21.20
CA LEU A 58 -1.89 -2.69 20.06
C LEU A 58 -2.30 -1.22 20.17
N GLY A 59 -3.57 -0.93 20.49
CA GLY A 59 -4.08 0.44 20.60
C GLY A 59 -3.32 1.26 21.65
N PHE A 60 -3.00 0.69 22.79
CA PHE A 60 -2.25 1.36 23.86
C PHE A 60 -0.79 1.65 23.45
N PHE A 61 -0.05 0.62 23.05
CA PHE A 61 1.37 0.74 22.78
C PHE A 61 1.67 1.48 21.48
N ALA A 62 0.85 1.28 20.43
CA ALA A 62 0.99 2.05 19.19
C ALA A 62 0.72 3.53 19.42
N SER A 63 -0.28 3.90 20.23
CA SER A 63 -0.52 5.31 20.57
C SER A 63 0.59 5.91 21.41
N LEU A 64 1.16 5.16 22.35
CA LEU A 64 2.23 5.63 23.23
C LEU A 64 3.53 5.89 22.47
N PHE A 65 3.93 4.97 21.59
CA PHE A 65 5.23 5.01 20.89
C PHE A 65 5.15 5.49 19.45
N GLY A 66 3.96 5.58 18.86
CA GLY A 66 3.72 5.96 17.48
C GLY A 66 4.10 7.39 17.12
N GLY A 67 4.11 7.65 15.83
CA GLY A 67 4.44 8.94 15.23
C GLY A 67 3.23 9.76 14.77
N THR A 68 2.01 9.21 14.87
CA THR A 68 0.73 9.83 14.50
C THR A 68 -0.11 10.07 15.75
N HIS A 69 -0.21 11.31 16.18
CA HIS A 69 -0.72 11.64 17.51
C HIS A 69 -2.20 11.27 17.77
N SER A 70 -3.03 11.28 16.73
CA SER A 70 -4.48 11.05 16.85
C SER A 70 -4.94 9.70 16.28
N GLN A 71 -4.02 8.83 15.86
CA GLN A 71 -4.36 7.55 15.26
C GLN A 71 -4.87 6.57 16.30
N ILE A 72 -5.89 5.82 15.92
CA ILE A 72 -6.42 4.68 16.68
C ILE A 72 -6.00 3.39 15.96
N SER A 73 -5.37 2.48 16.69
CA SER A 73 -4.88 1.19 16.16
C SER A 73 -5.63 0.02 16.78
N GLY A 74 -5.68 -1.10 16.06
CA GLY A 74 -6.32 -2.34 16.48
C GLY A 74 -6.55 -3.28 15.30
N PRO A 75 -7.26 -4.40 15.47
CA PRO A 75 -7.57 -5.32 14.38
C PRO A 75 -8.25 -4.61 13.21
N THR A 76 -7.78 -4.88 11.98
CA THR A 76 -8.32 -4.37 10.72
C THR A 76 -8.64 -5.49 9.76
N GLY A 77 -9.47 -5.22 8.74
CA GLY A 77 -9.88 -6.22 7.76
C GLY A 77 -8.71 -6.97 7.10
N PRO A 78 -7.73 -6.26 6.51
CA PRO A 78 -6.57 -6.89 5.89
C PRO A 78 -5.80 -7.82 6.84
N MET A 79 -5.52 -7.33 8.04
CA MET A 79 -4.78 -8.09 9.05
C MET A 79 -5.56 -9.33 9.52
N THR A 80 -6.88 -9.19 9.65
CA THR A 80 -7.76 -10.29 10.05
C THR A 80 -7.79 -11.41 9.03
N VAL A 81 -7.87 -11.10 7.74
CA VAL A 81 -7.91 -12.11 6.66
C VAL A 81 -6.62 -12.95 6.64
N VAL A 82 -5.45 -12.31 6.74
CA VAL A 82 -4.17 -13.03 6.80
C VAL A 82 -4.07 -13.88 8.06
N THR A 83 -4.50 -13.34 9.21
CA THR A 83 -4.49 -14.08 10.47
C THR A 83 -5.47 -15.27 10.43
N ALA A 84 -6.63 -15.12 9.79
CA ALA A 84 -7.59 -16.21 9.59
C ALA A 84 -6.98 -17.37 8.78
N THR A 85 -6.25 -17.07 7.71
CA THR A 85 -5.55 -18.08 6.91
C THR A 85 -4.48 -18.80 7.72
N LEU A 86 -3.69 -18.06 8.52
CA LEU A 86 -2.69 -18.65 9.42
C LEU A 86 -3.34 -19.58 10.45
N ILE A 87 -4.41 -19.13 11.09
CA ILE A 87 -5.14 -19.87 12.12
C ILE A 87 -5.73 -21.16 11.53
N ALA A 88 -6.39 -21.08 10.37
CA ALA A 88 -6.94 -22.25 9.68
C ALA A 88 -5.85 -23.27 9.30
N GLY A 89 -4.71 -22.78 8.80
CA GLY A 89 -3.56 -23.62 8.48
C GLY A 89 -2.93 -24.28 9.72
N ALA A 90 -2.79 -23.56 10.82
CA ALA A 90 -2.29 -24.09 12.09
C ALA A 90 -3.25 -25.14 12.70
N TRP A 91 -4.56 -24.91 12.61
CA TRP A 91 -5.60 -25.86 13.04
C TRP A 91 -5.53 -27.16 12.25
N ALA A 92 -5.50 -27.08 10.92
CA ALA A 92 -5.42 -28.23 10.05
C ALA A 92 -4.08 -29.00 10.20
N GLY A 93 -2.98 -28.29 10.27
CA GLY A 93 -1.63 -28.88 10.39
C GLY A 93 -1.34 -29.53 11.74
N SER A 94 -2.02 -29.10 12.80
CA SER A 94 -1.84 -29.63 14.17
C SER A 94 -2.84 -30.71 14.55
N GLY A 95 -3.71 -31.17 13.63
CA GLY A 95 -4.77 -32.14 13.95
C GLY A 95 -5.82 -31.62 14.93
N GLY A 96 -6.08 -30.30 14.94
CA GLY A 96 -7.11 -29.68 15.77
C GLY A 96 -6.65 -29.19 17.16
N SER A 97 -5.37 -28.83 17.31
CA SER A 97 -4.82 -28.29 18.56
C SER A 97 -5.05 -26.78 18.70
N LEU A 98 -5.86 -26.36 19.67
CA LEU A 98 -6.04 -24.95 20.02
C LEU A 98 -4.73 -24.31 20.53
N GLY A 99 -3.90 -25.07 21.24
CA GLY A 99 -2.60 -24.60 21.70
C GLY A 99 -1.69 -24.20 20.53
N ALA A 100 -1.61 -25.05 19.50
CA ALA A 100 -0.84 -24.77 18.29
C ALA A 100 -1.35 -23.52 17.56
N VAL A 101 -2.66 -23.32 17.47
CA VAL A 101 -3.29 -22.12 16.89
C VAL A 101 -2.87 -20.86 17.65
N LEU A 102 -3.02 -20.85 18.98
CA LEU A 102 -2.69 -19.69 19.81
C LEU A 102 -1.20 -19.34 19.74
N ILE A 103 -0.31 -20.34 19.74
CA ILE A 103 1.13 -20.11 19.62
C ILE A 103 1.49 -19.59 18.24
N SER A 104 0.94 -20.17 17.15
CA SER A 104 1.20 -19.70 15.79
C SER A 104 0.76 -18.26 15.61
N MET A 105 -0.41 -17.88 16.12
CA MET A 105 -0.91 -16.51 16.11
C MET A 105 0.00 -15.56 16.93
N SER A 106 0.39 -15.97 18.15
CA SER A 106 1.31 -15.21 19.00
C SER A 106 2.64 -14.95 18.32
N LEU A 107 3.25 -15.98 17.75
CA LEU A 107 4.53 -15.86 17.05
C LEU A 107 4.41 -14.99 15.78
N ALA A 108 3.34 -15.15 15.01
CA ALA A 108 3.12 -14.30 13.85
C ALA A 108 2.92 -12.83 14.24
N GLY A 109 2.22 -12.54 15.35
CA GLY A 109 2.09 -11.20 15.92
C GLY A 109 3.43 -10.64 16.39
N LEU A 110 4.26 -11.46 17.03
CA LEU A 110 5.61 -11.10 17.45
C LEU A 110 6.50 -10.79 16.23
N PHE A 111 6.53 -11.67 15.22
CA PHE A 111 7.28 -11.44 13.99
C PHE A 111 6.78 -10.20 13.24
N CYS A 112 5.46 -10.01 13.15
CA CYS A 112 4.87 -8.79 12.59
C CYS A 112 5.44 -7.56 13.28
N GLY A 113 5.44 -7.54 14.61
CA GLY A 113 5.98 -6.44 15.39
C GLY A 113 7.47 -6.21 15.15
N LEU A 114 8.28 -7.27 15.16
CA LEU A 114 9.73 -7.19 14.92
C LEU A 114 10.04 -6.66 13.50
N PHE A 115 9.35 -7.14 12.47
CA PHE A 115 9.53 -6.65 11.11
C PHE A 115 9.08 -5.20 10.94
N GLN A 116 7.97 -4.78 11.58
CA GLN A 116 7.54 -3.38 11.55
C GLN A 116 8.54 -2.45 12.24
N ILE A 117 9.12 -2.87 13.39
CA ILE A 117 10.21 -2.13 14.05
C ILE A 117 11.41 -2.03 13.09
N LEU A 118 11.80 -3.13 12.46
CA LEU A 118 12.89 -3.15 11.48
C LEU A 118 12.60 -2.16 10.33
N PHE A 119 11.40 -2.20 9.75
CA PHE A 119 10.98 -1.28 8.68
C PHE A 119 11.06 0.20 9.12
N GLY A 120 10.69 0.50 10.36
CA GLY A 120 10.84 1.83 10.94
C GLY A 120 12.30 2.27 11.09
N VAL A 121 13.17 1.38 11.60
CA VAL A 121 14.61 1.62 11.82
C VAL A 121 15.35 1.83 10.51
N ILE A 122 15.11 0.99 9.48
CA ILE A 122 15.71 1.15 8.14
C ILE A 122 15.00 2.21 7.28
N LYS A 123 14.01 2.92 7.87
CA LYS A 123 13.33 4.08 7.28
C LYS A 123 12.55 3.77 6.00
N ILE A 124 11.96 2.56 5.89
CA ILE A 124 11.12 2.17 4.75
C ILE A 124 9.80 2.97 4.71
N GLY A 125 9.31 3.49 5.82
CA GLY A 125 8.02 4.20 5.89
C GLY A 125 7.83 5.30 4.84
N LYS A 126 8.92 5.95 4.41
CA LYS A 126 8.88 6.96 3.36
C LYS A 126 8.52 6.42 1.96
N TYR A 127 8.71 5.11 1.72
CA TYR A 127 8.49 4.51 0.40
C TYR A 127 7.05 4.09 0.15
N VAL A 128 6.20 3.97 1.17
CA VAL A 128 4.77 3.64 1.02
C VAL A 128 4.03 4.63 0.12
N ARG A 129 4.46 5.89 0.09
CA ARG A 129 3.92 6.93 -0.82
C ARG A 129 4.10 6.62 -2.32
N TYR A 130 4.94 5.66 -2.66
CA TYR A 130 5.18 5.26 -4.06
C TYR A 130 4.25 4.13 -4.53
N ILE A 131 3.38 3.61 -3.65
CA ILE A 131 2.37 2.62 -4.05
C ILE A 131 1.34 3.33 -4.92
N PRO A 132 1.17 2.91 -6.19
CA PRO A 132 0.21 3.54 -7.09
C PRO A 132 -1.24 3.34 -6.63
N TYR A 133 -2.08 4.36 -6.82
CA TYR A 133 -3.48 4.30 -6.44
C TYR A 133 -4.25 3.08 -7.01
N PRO A 134 -4.07 2.64 -8.27
CA PRO A 134 -4.76 1.46 -8.79
C PRO A 134 -4.44 0.16 -8.02
N VAL A 135 -3.19 0.00 -7.55
CA VAL A 135 -2.79 -1.15 -6.71
C VAL A 135 -3.54 -1.11 -5.40
N LEU A 136 -3.56 0.05 -4.75
CA LEU A 136 -4.24 0.23 -3.47
C LEU A 136 -5.76 0.03 -3.60
N SER A 137 -6.37 0.62 -4.61
CA SER A 137 -7.82 0.52 -4.88
C SER A 137 -8.25 -0.93 -5.14
N GLY A 138 -7.52 -1.66 -6.01
CA GLY A 138 -7.77 -3.08 -6.28
C GLY A 138 -7.62 -3.95 -5.04
N PHE A 139 -6.55 -3.73 -4.27
CA PHE A 139 -6.25 -4.45 -3.03
C PHE A 139 -7.34 -4.23 -1.95
N MET A 140 -7.66 -2.98 -1.64
CA MET A 140 -8.67 -2.66 -0.61
C MET A 140 -10.05 -3.18 -1.00
N SER A 141 -10.42 -3.04 -2.28
CA SER A 141 -11.69 -3.55 -2.77
C SER A 141 -11.76 -5.09 -2.74
N GLY A 142 -10.65 -5.75 -3.06
CA GLY A 142 -10.53 -7.21 -2.92
C GLY A 142 -10.75 -7.67 -1.49
N ILE A 143 -10.17 -6.98 -0.49
CA ILE A 143 -10.40 -7.26 0.93
C ILE A 143 -11.87 -7.07 1.31
N GLY A 144 -12.49 -5.97 0.87
CA GLY A 144 -13.91 -5.73 1.12
C GLY A 144 -14.79 -6.88 0.60
N ILE A 145 -14.50 -7.37 -0.61
CA ILE A 145 -15.19 -8.51 -1.22
C ILE A 145 -14.95 -9.80 -0.41
N ILE A 146 -13.70 -10.08 0.00
CA ILE A 146 -13.37 -11.25 0.84
C ILE A 146 -14.20 -11.24 2.12
N ILE A 147 -14.22 -10.10 2.83
CA ILE A 147 -14.99 -9.97 4.08
C ILE A 147 -16.46 -10.25 3.81
N ILE A 148 -17.07 -9.65 2.79
CA ILE A 148 -18.49 -9.86 2.46
C ILE A 148 -18.76 -11.34 2.19
N ILE A 149 -17.99 -12.00 1.34
CA ILE A 149 -18.18 -13.42 0.98
C ILE A 149 -18.09 -14.30 2.23
N GLN A 150 -17.09 -14.11 3.07
CA GLN A 150 -16.91 -14.88 4.31
C GLN A 150 -18.07 -14.68 5.30
N GLN A 151 -18.69 -13.51 5.33
CA GLN A 151 -19.77 -13.20 6.26
C GLN A 151 -21.17 -13.64 5.77
N ILE A 152 -21.31 -14.08 4.52
CA ILE A 152 -22.60 -14.65 4.03
C ILE A 152 -23.02 -15.86 4.85
N TYR A 153 -22.09 -16.76 5.19
CA TYR A 153 -22.39 -17.98 5.94
C TYR A 153 -22.86 -17.70 7.37
N PRO A 154 -22.14 -16.94 8.21
CA PRO A 154 -22.63 -16.56 9.54
C PRO A 154 -23.92 -15.74 9.51
N LEU A 155 -24.14 -14.93 8.47
CA LEU A 155 -25.40 -14.21 8.26
C LEU A 155 -26.59 -15.18 8.14
N LEU A 156 -26.38 -16.30 7.43
CA LEU A 156 -27.38 -17.36 7.23
C LEU A 156 -27.48 -18.32 8.42
N GLY A 157 -26.67 -18.14 9.48
CA GLY A 157 -26.58 -19.04 10.62
C GLY A 157 -25.82 -20.35 10.32
N LEU A 158 -24.93 -20.31 9.32
CA LEU A 158 -24.15 -21.45 8.84
C LEU A 158 -22.67 -21.25 9.10
N LYS A 159 -21.88 -22.31 9.03
CA LYS A 159 -20.41 -22.24 9.01
C LYS A 159 -19.92 -22.37 7.58
N GLY A 160 -19.09 -21.44 7.11
CA GLY A 160 -18.40 -21.51 5.84
C GLY A 160 -16.94 -21.93 6.07
N THR A 161 -16.51 -22.99 5.38
CA THR A 161 -15.13 -23.49 5.41
C THR A 161 -14.63 -23.74 4.01
N GLY A 162 -13.34 -23.55 3.78
CA GLY A 162 -12.70 -23.77 2.48
C GLY A 162 -12.08 -22.53 1.86
N SER A 163 -11.58 -22.68 0.64
CA SER A 163 -11.01 -21.60 -0.16
C SER A 163 -12.07 -20.60 -0.60
N MET A 164 -11.66 -19.41 -1.03
CA MET A 164 -12.58 -18.36 -1.48
C MET A 164 -13.45 -18.84 -2.66
N ALA A 165 -12.88 -19.62 -3.58
CA ALA A 165 -13.62 -20.20 -4.69
C ALA A 165 -14.67 -21.22 -4.22
N GLU A 166 -14.32 -22.07 -3.25
CA GLU A 166 -15.26 -23.04 -2.66
C GLU A 166 -16.39 -22.36 -1.88
N LEU A 167 -16.08 -21.29 -1.14
CA LEU A 167 -17.10 -20.49 -0.47
C LEU A 167 -18.09 -19.91 -1.45
N VAL A 168 -17.62 -19.28 -2.54
CA VAL A 168 -18.51 -18.71 -3.57
C VAL A 168 -19.34 -19.81 -4.24
N ALA A 169 -18.74 -20.93 -4.62
CA ALA A 169 -19.42 -22.04 -5.27
C ALA A 169 -20.42 -22.75 -4.34
N GLY A 170 -20.15 -22.74 -3.02
CA GLY A 170 -20.98 -23.38 -2.01
C GLY A 170 -22.23 -22.58 -1.60
N ILE A 171 -22.33 -21.27 -1.90
CA ILE A 171 -23.48 -20.43 -1.50
C ILE A 171 -24.83 -21.01 -1.92
N PRO A 172 -25.04 -21.43 -3.19
CA PRO A 172 -26.34 -22.00 -3.59
C PRO A 172 -26.72 -23.26 -2.80
N GLY A 173 -25.74 -24.15 -2.57
CA GLY A 173 -25.94 -25.37 -1.76
C GLY A 173 -26.24 -25.06 -0.28
N ALA A 174 -25.55 -24.08 0.29
CA ALA A 174 -25.77 -23.64 1.66
C ALA A 174 -27.19 -23.07 1.86
N VAL A 175 -27.68 -22.29 0.90
CA VAL A 175 -29.05 -21.76 0.94
C VAL A 175 -30.09 -22.87 0.78
N ALA A 176 -29.85 -23.86 -0.09
CA ALA A 176 -30.75 -25.02 -0.30
C ALA A 176 -30.77 -25.98 0.89
N GLY A 177 -29.66 -26.09 1.66
CA GLY A 177 -29.52 -26.97 2.83
C GLY A 177 -30.29 -26.52 4.08
N GLY A 178 -30.85 -25.32 4.05
CA GLY A 178 -31.65 -24.73 5.12
C GLY A 178 -30.90 -23.60 5.86
N ILE A 179 -31.55 -22.47 5.96
CA ILE A 179 -31.05 -21.26 6.63
C ILE A 179 -31.72 -21.04 7.99
N SER A 180 -30.99 -20.47 8.95
CA SER A 180 -31.60 -20.00 10.19
C SER A 180 -32.29 -18.65 9.94
N VAL A 181 -33.63 -18.69 9.81
CA VAL A 181 -34.42 -17.47 9.59
C VAL A 181 -34.21 -16.45 10.71
N PRO A 182 -34.17 -16.82 12.02
CA PRO A 182 -33.84 -15.87 13.08
C PRO A 182 -32.47 -15.21 12.90
N ALA A 183 -31.43 -15.99 12.55
CA ALA A 183 -30.08 -15.45 12.32
C ALA A 183 -30.07 -14.46 11.16
N LEU A 184 -30.70 -14.80 10.03
CA LEU A 184 -30.81 -13.95 8.86
C LEU A 184 -31.52 -12.62 9.20
N LEU A 185 -32.66 -12.67 9.89
CA LEU A 185 -33.41 -11.47 10.28
C LEU A 185 -32.61 -10.57 11.23
N LEU A 186 -31.87 -11.15 12.19
CA LEU A 186 -30.98 -10.39 13.08
C LEU A 186 -29.84 -9.71 12.31
N GLY A 187 -29.21 -10.43 11.38
CA GLY A 187 -28.13 -9.86 10.58
C GLY A 187 -28.60 -8.78 9.61
N LEU A 188 -29.70 -8.98 8.90
CA LEU A 188 -30.32 -7.96 8.02
C LEU A 188 -30.81 -6.75 8.83
N GLY A 189 -31.44 -6.97 9.99
CA GLY A 189 -31.83 -5.92 10.90
C GLY A 189 -30.62 -5.08 11.38
N THR A 190 -29.48 -5.74 11.60
CA THR A 190 -28.22 -5.05 11.93
C THR A 190 -27.77 -4.13 10.80
N ILE A 191 -27.74 -4.63 9.56
CA ILE A 191 -27.38 -3.81 8.38
C ILE A 191 -28.35 -2.62 8.26
N LEU A 192 -29.65 -2.88 8.39
CA LEU A 192 -30.68 -1.84 8.29
C LEU A 192 -30.50 -0.73 9.35
N ILE A 193 -30.23 -1.11 10.60
CA ILE A 193 -29.96 -0.13 11.67
C ILE A 193 -28.71 0.67 11.34
N ILE A 194 -27.62 0.03 10.90
CA ILE A 194 -26.36 0.74 10.58
C ILE A 194 -26.57 1.78 9.47
N GLU A 195 -27.37 1.46 8.45
CA GLU A 195 -27.63 2.36 7.30
C GLU A 195 -28.64 3.48 7.64
N LEU A 196 -29.69 3.16 8.39
CA LEU A 196 -30.77 4.12 8.63
C LEU A 196 -30.57 4.97 9.89
N PHE A 197 -29.96 4.45 10.94
CA PHE A 197 -29.80 5.18 12.20
C PHE A 197 -29.05 6.51 12.09
N PRO A 198 -28.04 6.69 11.22
CA PRO A 198 -27.38 7.97 10.99
C PRO A 198 -28.31 9.08 10.45
N LEU A 199 -29.48 8.71 9.87
CA LEU A 199 -30.51 9.66 9.46
C LEU A 199 -31.25 10.28 10.66
N VAL A 200 -31.35 9.52 11.78
CA VAL A 200 -32.00 9.96 13.02
C VAL A 200 -31.03 10.77 13.89
N THR A 201 -29.84 10.21 14.13
CA THR A 201 -28.78 10.89 14.90
C THR A 201 -27.39 10.41 14.54
N LYS A 202 -26.44 11.36 14.48
CA LYS A 202 -25.01 11.09 14.27
C LYS A 202 -24.21 11.15 15.57
N LYS A 203 -24.89 11.37 16.73
CA LYS A 203 -24.22 11.49 18.03
C LYS A 203 -23.83 10.13 18.63
N VAL A 204 -24.58 9.07 18.29
CA VAL A 204 -24.33 7.72 18.78
C VAL A 204 -23.89 6.84 17.59
N PRO A 205 -22.83 6.02 17.75
CA PRO A 205 -22.38 5.12 16.69
C PRO A 205 -23.43 4.08 16.31
N ALA A 206 -23.84 4.05 15.05
CA ALA A 206 -24.88 3.14 14.56
C ALA A 206 -24.53 1.68 14.77
N THR A 207 -23.24 1.30 14.63
CA THR A 207 -22.75 -0.07 14.87
C THR A 207 -22.95 -0.53 16.31
N LEU A 208 -22.78 0.36 17.30
CA LEU A 208 -23.03 0.08 18.70
C LEU A 208 -24.55 -0.11 18.95
N VAL A 209 -25.35 0.79 18.40
CA VAL A 209 -26.83 0.70 18.53
C VAL A 209 -27.32 -0.60 17.92
N ALA A 210 -26.88 -0.95 16.72
CA ALA A 210 -27.22 -2.19 16.07
C ALA A 210 -26.79 -3.42 16.91
N LEU A 211 -25.57 -3.42 17.44
CA LEU A 211 -25.08 -4.48 18.32
C LEU A 211 -26.00 -4.68 19.53
N VAL A 212 -26.32 -3.60 20.27
CA VAL A 212 -27.12 -3.69 21.49
C VAL A 212 -28.57 -4.06 21.18
N VAL A 213 -29.22 -3.36 20.24
CA VAL A 213 -30.63 -3.57 19.91
C VAL A 213 -30.86 -4.98 19.36
N MET A 214 -30.02 -5.45 18.43
CA MET A 214 -30.20 -6.78 17.83
C MET A 214 -29.75 -7.92 18.78
N THR A 215 -28.81 -7.67 19.69
CA THR A 215 -28.50 -8.62 20.76
C THR A 215 -29.68 -8.76 21.74
N VAL A 216 -30.33 -7.66 22.14
CA VAL A 216 -31.53 -7.72 22.97
C VAL A 216 -32.66 -8.43 22.21
N ALA A 217 -32.87 -8.11 20.94
CA ALA A 217 -33.89 -8.78 20.12
C ALA A 217 -33.65 -10.29 20.01
N SER A 218 -32.38 -10.75 19.95
CA SER A 218 -32.06 -12.17 19.84
C SER A 218 -32.50 -13.00 21.05
N LEU A 219 -32.60 -12.40 22.23
CA LEU A 219 -33.07 -13.08 23.45
C LEU A 219 -34.53 -13.52 23.33
N PHE A 220 -35.31 -12.88 22.46
CA PHE A 220 -36.72 -13.21 22.21
C PHE A 220 -36.92 -14.08 20.96
N CYS A 221 -35.89 -14.34 20.18
CA CYS A 221 -35.98 -15.07 18.90
C CYS A 221 -35.70 -16.58 19.02
N GLY A 222 -35.38 -17.10 20.21
CA GLY A 222 -35.08 -18.52 20.41
C GLY A 222 -33.88 -19.02 19.59
N LEU A 223 -32.81 -18.22 19.53
CA LEU A 223 -31.61 -18.54 18.77
C LEU A 223 -30.86 -19.72 19.40
N ASP A 224 -30.32 -20.63 18.58
CA ASP A 224 -29.47 -21.72 19.04
C ASP A 224 -28.20 -21.17 19.72
N ASP A 225 -27.81 -21.74 20.88
CA ASP A 225 -26.60 -21.35 21.63
C ASP A 225 -25.31 -21.46 20.81
N ARG A 226 -25.31 -22.23 19.70
CA ARG A 226 -24.19 -22.34 18.77
C ARG A 226 -24.00 -21.10 17.88
N LEU A 227 -25.03 -20.25 17.79
CA LEU A 227 -25.06 -19.04 16.95
C LEU A 227 -24.75 -17.76 17.72
N VAL A 228 -24.33 -17.88 18.97
CA VAL A 228 -23.85 -16.77 19.81
C VAL A 228 -22.36 -16.95 20.15
N ILE A 229 -21.72 -15.88 20.63
CA ILE A 229 -20.27 -15.88 20.97
C ILE A 229 -19.95 -16.94 22.02
N GLY A 230 -20.83 -17.14 23.01
CA GLY A 230 -20.60 -18.00 24.16
C GLY A 230 -19.72 -17.34 25.24
N GLN A 231 -19.37 -18.12 26.27
CA GLN A 231 -18.63 -17.60 27.42
C GLN A 231 -17.21 -17.15 27.02
N ILE A 232 -16.91 -15.87 27.21
CA ILE A 232 -15.55 -15.35 27.09
C ILE A 232 -14.84 -15.57 28.41
N PRO A 233 -13.60 -16.14 28.41
CA PRO A 233 -12.81 -16.27 29.64
C PRO A 233 -12.66 -14.89 30.29
N SER A 234 -13.14 -14.76 31.53
CA SER A 234 -13.04 -13.54 32.33
C SER A 234 -11.69 -13.48 33.03
N GLY A 235 -11.06 -12.30 33.04
CA GLY A 235 -9.80 -12.07 33.74
C GLY A 235 -8.85 -11.21 32.94
N LEU A 236 -7.75 -10.82 33.57
CA LEU A 236 -6.66 -10.12 32.88
C LEU A 236 -6.07 -11.05 31.82
N PRO A 237 -5.84 -10.53 30.60
CA PRO A 237 -5.16 -11.32 29.59
C PRO A 237 -3.73 -11.62 30.09
N LEU A 238 -3.40 -12.91 30.18
CA LEU A 238 -2.07 -13.38 30.54
C LEU A 238 -1.26 -13.67 29.28
N PRO A 239 0.06 -13.43 29.30
CA PRO A 239 0.94 -13.87 28.23
C PRO A 239 0.78 -15.37 27.95
N VAL A 240 0.84 -15.75 26.65
CA VAL A 240 0.63 -17.14 26.23
C VAL A 240 1.52 -18.14 26.95
N PHE A 241 2.75 -17.75 27.23
CA PHE A 241 3.76 -18.59 27.91
C PHE A 241 3.51 -18.77 29.41
N LEU A 242 2.62 -17.98 30.01
CA LEU A 242 2.21 -18.09 31.42
C LEU A 242 0.89 -18.82 31.58
N LYS A 243 0.18 -19.11 30.49
CA LYS A 243 -1.01 -19.96 30.52
C LYS A 243 -0.58 -21.42 30.60
N GLY A 244 -0.61 -22.00 31.77
CA GLY A 244 -0.26 -23.43 32.00
C GLY A 244 -1.08 -24.46 31.21
N GLU A 245 -2.05 -24.01 30.42
CA GLU A 245 -2.92 -24.83 29.57
C GLU A 245 -2.26 -25.20 28.22
N VAL A 246 -1.14 -24.57 27.86
CA VAL A 246 -0.43 -24.85 26.62
C VAL A 246 0.78 -25.73 26.93
N ASP A 247 0.73 -26.99 26.53
CA ASP A 247 1.89 -27.88 26.63
C ASP A 247 2.98 -27.44 25.65
N LEU A 248 3.96 -26.71 26.19
CA LEU A 248 5.11 -26.21 25.43
C LEU A 248 6.15 -27.31 25.11
N ALA A 249 6.11 -28.42 25.85
CA ALA A 249 7.10 -29.49 25.71
C ALA A 249 6.87 -30.37 24.47
N GLY A 250 5.61 -30.47 24.01
CA GLY A 250 5.25 -31.24 22.81
C GLY A 250 5.30 -30.49 21.49
N ILE A 251 5.77 -29.22 21.47
CA ILE A 251 5.72 -28.38 20.27
C ILE A 251 6.98 -28.57 19.42
N ASP A 252 6.78 -28.88 18.15
CA ASP A 252 7.85 -28.74 17.15
C ASP A 252 8.09 -27.26 16.79
N TRP A 253 8.98 -26.63 17.56
CA TRP A 253 9.33 -25.21 17.42
C TRP A 253 9.85 -24.85 16.04
N ALA A 254 10.55 -25.77 15.36
CA ALA A 254 11.09 -25.50 14.04
C ALA A 254 9.98 -25.33 13.00
N THR A 255 8.97 -26.20 13.05
CA THR A 255 7.79 -26.15 12.17
C THR A 255 6.92 -24.94 12.47
N VAL A 256 6.63 -24.66 13.75
CA VAL A 256 5.77 -23.54 14.15
C VAL A 256 6.42 -22.20 13.85
N LEU A 257 7.74 -22.03 14.10
CA LEU A 257 8.48 -20.82 13.75
C LEU A 257 8.46 -20.55 12.24
N LYS A 258 8.72 -21.61 11.42
CA LYS A 258 8.66 -21.47 9.95
C LYS A 258 7.25 -21.11 9.48
N ALA A 259 6.22 -21.73 10.04
CA ALA A 259 4.82 -21.46 9.70
C ALA A 259 4.37 -20.04 10.08
N ALA A 260 4.92 -19.44 11.15
CA ALA A 260 4.58 -18.10 11.61
C ALA A 260 5.41 -16.98 10.94
N LEU A 261 6.60 -17.28 10.43
CA LEU A 261 7.54 -16.27 9.91
C LEU A 261 7.00 -15.56 8.67
N ILE A 262 6.55 -16.31 7.66
CA ILE A 262 6.01 -15.74 6.41
C ILE A 262 4.72 -14.95 6.65
N PRO A 263 3.70 -15.50 7.38
CA PRO A 263 2.55 -14.70 7.77
C PRO A 263 2.91 -13.47 8.59
N GLY A 264 3.88 -13.57 9.51
CA GLY A 264 4.36 -12.43 10.28
C GLY A 264 4.95 -11.32 9.41
N LEU A 265 5.74 -11.67 8.40
CA LEU A 265 6.27 -10.71 7.42
C LEU A 265 5.14 -10.11 6.57
N THR A 266 4.19 -10.93 6.12
CA THR A 266 3.01 -10.47 5.38
C THR A 266 2.19 -9.47 6.20
N LEU A 267 1.89 -9.80 7.47
CA LEU A 267 1.21 -8.91 8.39
C LEU A 267 1.98 -7.61 8.62
N ALA A 268 3.31 -7.66 8.72
CA ALA A 268 4.15 -6.46 8.86
C ALA A 268 4.05 -5.55 7.64
N GLY A 269 4.12 -6.11 6.44
CA GLY A 269 3.98 -5.37 5.19
C GLY A 269 2.60 -4.71 5.06
N LEU A 270 1.54 -5.52 5.19
CA LEU A 270 0.16 -5.04 5.08
C LEU A 270 -0.19 -4.03 6.18
N GLY A 271 0.16 -4.35 7.44
CA GLY A 271 -0.07 -3.46 8.56
C GLY A 271 0.68 -2.14 8.44
N SER A 272 1.87 -2.13 7.84
CA SER A 272 2.61 -0.90 7.56
C SER A 272 1.90 -0.02 6.52
N ILE A 273 1.39 -0.61 5.45
CA ILE A 273 0.64 0.10 4.41
C ILE A 273 -0.64 0.70 5.00
N ASP A 274 -1.47 -0.11 5.65
CA ASP A 274 -2.76 0.29 6.24
C ASP A 274 -2.56 1.41 7.29
N THR A 275 -1.55 1.25 8.16
CA THR A 275 -1.18 2.24 9.17
C THR A 275 -0.76 3.58 8.57
N LEU A 276 0.15 3.58 7.58
CA LEU A 276 0.66 4.84 7.02
C LEU A 276 -0.38 5.55 6.16
N LEU A 277 -1.28 4.82 5.51
CA LEU A 277 -2.44 5.40 4.84
C LEU A 277 -3.39 6.07 5.85
N THR A 278 -3.66 5.41 6.97
CA THR A 278 -4.44 5.97 8.07
C THR A 278 -3.76 7.22 8.64
N SER A 279 -2.44 7.23 8.76
CA SER A 279 -1.67 8.40 9.19
C SER A 279 -1.84 9.60 8.25
N VAL A 280 -1.84 9.36 6.94
CA VAL A 280 -2.11 10.41 5.93
C VAL A 280 -3.53 10.96 6.06
N VAL A 281 -4.52 10.10 6.30
CA VAL A 281 -5.91 10.54 6.54
C VAL A 281 -5.99 11.39 7.82
N ALA A 282 -5.34 10.96 8.90
CA ALA A 282 -5.25 11.72 10.14
C ALA A 282 -4.63 13.10 9.93
N ASP A 283 -3.51 13.19 9.21
CA ASP A 283 -2.84 14.45 8.87
C ASP A 283 -3.74 15.40 8.09
N ASN A 284 -4.45 14.88 7.09
CA ASN A 284 -5.36 15.68 6.27
C ASN A 284 -6.49 16.33 7.08
N ILE A 285 -7.02 15.64 8.09
CA ILE A 285 -8.10 16.12 8.94
C ILE A 285 -7.57 17.05 10.04
N THR A 286 -6.44 16.69 10.66
CA THR A 286 -5.87 17.45 11.79
C THR A 286 -4.95 18.59 11.35
N LYS A 287 -4.57 18.61 10.05
CA LYS A 287 -3.56 19.53 9.48
C LYS A 287 -2.20 19.41 10.17
N SER A 288 -1.87 18.20 10.64
CA SER A 288 -0.59 17.84 11.23
C SER A 288 0.30 17.12 10.22
N LYS A 289 1.50 16.74 10.64
CA LYS A 289 2.41 15.90 9.87
C LYS A 289 2.94 14.79 10.75
N HIS A 290 2.64 13.56 10.39
CA HIS A 290 3.12 12.39 11.11
C HIS A 290 4.59 12.06 10.83
N ASN A 291 5.18 11.24 11.70
CA ASN A 291 6.49 10.64 11.46
C ASN A 291 6.30 9.16 11.12
N SER A 292 6.35 8.84 9.81
CA SER A 292 6.10 7.49 9.29
C SER A 292 6.99 6.42 9.91
N ASN A 293 8.29 6.70 10.12
CA ASN A 293 9.21 5.70 10.67
C ASN A 293 8.94 5.44 12.15
N LYS A 294 8.68 6.50 12.93
CA LYS A 294 8.29 6.39 14.33
C LYS A 294 6.96 5.67 14.47
N GLU A 295 6.02 5.91 13.55
CA GLU A 295 4.73 5.23 13.51
C GLU A 295 4.89 3.72 13.34
N LEU A 296 5.73 3.28 12.38
CA LEU A 296 6.01 1.86 12.18
C LEU A 296 6.65 1.20 13.42
N ILE A 297 7.56 1.90 14.11
CA ILE A 297 8.14 1.40 15.37
C ILE A 297 7.05 1.24 16.44
N GLY A 298 6.18 2.24 16.61
CA GLY A 298 5.09 2.18 17.58
C GLY A 298 4.09 1.05 17.30
N GLN A 299 3.70 0.90 16.04
CA GLN A 299 2.84 -0.21 15.59
C GLN A 299 3.51 -1.56 15.81
N GLY A 300 4.82 -1.64 15.52
CA GLY A 300 5.60 -2.86 15.73
C GLY A 300 5.67 -3.26 17.20
N ILE A 301 5.93 -2.31 18.11
CA ILE A 301 5.89 -2.57 19.56
C ILE A 301 4.50 -3.04 19.96
N GLY A 302 3.44 -2.37 19.48
CA GLY A 302 2.06 -2.74 19.79
C GLY A 302 1.69 -4.13 19.30
N ASN A 303 2.06 -4.52 18.08
CA ASN A 303 1.79 -5.86 17.52
C ASN A 303 2.61 -6.94 18.23
N ALA A 304 3.87 -6.69 18.58
CA ALA A 304 4.69 -7.63 19.36
C ALA A 304 4.07 -7.90 20.73
N VAL A 305 3.64 -6.83 21.44
CA VAL A 305 2.98 -6.98 22.74
C VAL A 305 1.62 -7.68 22.57
N ALA A 306 0.80 -7.30 21.58
CA ALA A 306 -0.46 -7.99 21.32
C ALA A 306 -0.24 -9.49 21.07
N GLY A 307 0.77 -9.85 20.27
CA GLY A 307 1.16 -11.24 20.03
C GLY A 307 1.50 -11.99 21.33
N LEU A 308 2.27 -11.41 22.24
CA LEU A 308 2.61 -12.03 23.53
C LEU A 308 1.37 -12.36 24.38
N PHE A 309 0.30 -11.58 24.27
CA PHE A 309 -0.96 -11.78 24.99
C PHE A 309 -2.03 -12.55 24.19
N CYS A 310 -1.68 -13.22 23.12
CA CYS A 310 -2.62 -13.86 22.18
C CYS A 310 -3.66 -12.89 21.61
N GLY A 311 -3.31 -11.62 21.47
CA GLY A 311 -4.14 -10.63 20.80
C GLY A 311 -4.01 -10.73 19.30
N LEU A 312 -5.12 -10.42 18.59
CA LEU A 312 -5.12 -10.37 17.14
C LEU A 312 -4.21 -9.23 16.65
N PRO A 313 -3.26 -9.49 15.73
CA PRO A 313 -2.45 -8.43 15.15
C PRO A 313 -3.34 -7.44 14.38
N GLY A 314 -2.89 -6.17 14.31
CA GLY A 314 -3.67 -5.13 13.67
C GLY A 314 -2.80 -4.01 13.10
N ALA A 315 -3.46 -2.92 12.75
CA ALA A 315 -2.86 -1.74 12.14
C ALA A 315 -3.60 -0.47 12.56
N GLY A 316 -3.19 0.69 12.03
CA GLY A 316 -3.93 1.93 12.16
C GLY A 316 -5.31 1.82 11.49
N ALA A 317 -6.37 2.11 12.23
CA ALA A 317 -7.74 1.93 11.77
C ALA A 317 -8.37 3.26 11.33
N THR A 318 -8.50 3.46 10.02
CA THR A 318 -8.94 4.72 9.42
C THR A 318 -10.28 5.20 9.99
N MET A 319 -11.32 4.36 10.00
CA MET A 319 -12.65 4.75 10.49
C MET A 319 -12.64 5.17 11.95
N ARG A 320 -11.95 4.41 12.81
CA ARG A 320 -11.80 4.72 14.24
C ARG A 320 -11.00 6.00 14.46
N THR A 321 -9.95 6.21 13.66
CA THR A 321 -9.14 7.45 13.69
C THR A 321 -9.97 8.67 13.29
N VAL A 322 -10.78 8.57 12.24
CA VAL A 322 -11.68 9.66 11.81
C VAL A 322 -12.71 9.99 12.91
N VAL A 323 -13.29 8.98 13.54
CA VAL A 323 -14.22 9.14 14.65
C VAL A 323 -13.53 9.82 15.84
N ASN A 324 -12.34 9.37 16.24
CA ASN A 324 -11.54 9.98 17.30
C ASN A 324 -11.32 11.48 17.05
N VAL A 325 -10.81 11.81 15.86
CA VAL A 325 -10.51 13.22 15.49
C VAL A 325 -11.75 14.08 15.43
N LYS A 326 -12.87 13.59 14.87
CA LYS A 326 -14.16 14.31 14.82
C LYS A 326 -14.78 14.50 16.21
N SER A 327 -14.50 13.59 17.14
CA SER A 327 -14.95 13.71 18.54
C SER A 327 -14.02 14.55 19.44
N GLY A 328 -12.97 15.13 18.84
CA GLY A 328 -12.07 16.07 19.52
C GLY A 328 -10.70 15.50 19.89
N GLY A 329 -10.40 14.23 19.64
CA GLY A 329 -9.10 13.62 19.91
C GLY A 329 -8.00 14.23 19.03
N ARG A 330 -6.89 14.65 19.66
CA ARG A 330 -5.77 15.31 18.98
C ARG A 330 -4.40 14.76 19.38
N THR A 331 -4.30 14.15 20.56
CA THR A 331 -3.04 13.69 21.09
C THR A 331 -3.02 12.17 21.28
N GLN A 332 -1.85 11.62 21.56
CA GLN A 332 -1.65 10.20 21.87
C GLN A 332 -2.54 9.70 23.02
N LEU A 333 -2.92 10.61 23.91
CA LEU A 333 -3.77 10.30 25.06
C LEU A 333 -5.13 9.72 24.61
N SER A 334 -5.71 10.22 23.51
CA SER A 334 -6.99 9.70 23.01
C SER A 334 -6.92 8.22 22.61
N GLY A 335 -5.85 7.78 21.97
CA GLY A 335 -5.65 6.37 21.62
C GLY A 335 -5.36 5.49 22.85
N MET A 336 -4.66 6.00 23.86
CA MET A 336 -4.46 5.29 25.12
C MET A 336 -5.79 5.13 25.88
N ILE A 337 -6.62 6.17 25.91
CA ILE A 337 -7.98 6.12 26.53
C ILE A 337 -8.86 5.10 25.80
N HIS A 338 -8.83 5.10 24.46
CA HIS A 338 -9.52 4.09 23.64
C HIS A 338 -9.17 2.66 24.10
N ALA A 339 -7.89 2.36 24.27
CA ALA A 339 -7.43 1.05 24.70
C ALA A 339 -7.85 0.71 26.14
N LEU A 340 -7.77 1.68 27.05
CA LEU A 340 -8.22 1.51 28.44
C LEU A 340 -9.74 1.27 28.56
N ILE A 341 -10.55 1.91 27.72
CA ILE A 341 -11.99 1.65 27.64
C ILE A 341 -12.26 0.20 27.20
N LEU A 342 -11.55 -0.29 26.18
CA LEU A 342 -11.69 -1.70 25.74
C LEU A 342 -11.24 -2.67 26.82
N LEU A 343 -10.18 -2.36 27.55
CA LEU A 343 -9.75 -3.17 28.70
C LEU A 343 -10.81 -3.19 29.81
N ALA A 344 -11.38 -2.05 30.15
CA ALA A 344 -12.45 -1.96 31.15
C ALA A 344 -13.69 -2.76 30.74
N ILE A 345 -14.05 -2.74 29.43
CA ILE A 345 -15.13 -3.54 28.89
C ILE A 345 -14.80 -5.04 28.99
N LEU A 346 -13.59 -5.45 28.64
CA LEU A 346 -13.14 -6.84 28.75
C LEU A 346 -13.27 -7.35 30.20
N LEU A 347 -12.86 -6.56 31.19
CA LEU A 347 -12.88 -6.93 32.59
C LEU A 347 -14.29 -6.90 33.22
N GLY A 348 -15.16 -5.99 32.75
CA GLY A 348 -16.47 -5.75 33.39
C GLY A 348 -17.67 -6.33 32.64
N LEU A 349 -17.64 -6.39 31.33
CA LEU A 349 -18.78 -6.73 30.48
C LEU A 349 -18.68 -8.09 29.75
N GLY A 350 -17.66 -8.89 30.02
CA GLY A 350 -17.49 -10.22 29.38
C GLY A 350 -18.71 -11.13 29.53
N SER A 351 -19.44 -11.03 30.66
CA SER A 351 -20.68 -11.77 30.92
C SER A 351 -21.86 -11.34 30.02
N VAL A 352 -21.85 -10.13 29.48
CA VAL A 352 -22.90 -9.61 28.59
C VAL A 352 -22.59 -9.95 27.12
N VAL A 353 -21.33 -9.92 26.75
CA VAL A 353 -20.87 -10.17 25.36
C VAL A 353 -21.17 -11.61 24.92
N LYS A 354 -21.27 -12.55 25.82
CA LYS A 354 -21.60 -13.97 25.51
C LYS A 354 -22.91 -14.16 24.75
N TYR A 355 -23.87 -13.24 24.89
CA TYR A 355 -25.18 -13.31 24.24
C TYR A 355 -25.22 -12.73 22.84
N VAL A 356 -24.13 -12.12 22.38
CA VAL A 356 -24.08 -11.45 21.05
C VAL A 356 -24.14 -12.51 19.95
N PRO A 357 -25.12 -12.41 19.02
CA PRO A 357 -25.26 -13.35 17.90
C PRO A 357 -24.15 -13.16 16.86
N LEU A 358 -23.67 -14.27 16.29
CA LEU A 358 -22.67 -14.25 15.21
C LEU A 358 -23.21 -13.56 13.95
N SER A 359 -24.52 -13.70 13.67
CA SER A 359 -25.16 -13.04 12.53
C SER A 359 -25.22 -11.51 12.66
N VAL A 360 -25.32 -10.98 13.89
CA VAL A 360 -25.23 -9.53 14.14
C VAL A 360 -23.83 -9.02 13.80
N LEU A 361 -22.81 -9.74 14.21
CA LEU A 361 -21.42 -9.39 13.87
C LEU A 361 -21.14 -9.53 12.38
N ALA A 362 -21.74 -10.55 11.72
CA ALA A 362 -21.68 -10.69 10.28
C ALA A 362 -22.30 -9.48 9.55
N GLY A 363 -23.47 -9.01 10.02
CA GLY A 363 -24.10 -7.80 9.50
C GLY A 363 -23.18 -6.56 9.63
N ILE A 364 -22.51 -6.40 10.78
CA ILE A 364 -21.53 -5.32 10.99
C ILE A 364 -20.37 -5.46 10.00
N LEU A 365 -19.80 -6.66 9.85
CA LEU A 365 -18.65 -6.86 8.96
C LEU A 365 -19.00 -6.69 7.48
N ILE A 366 -20.21 -7.07 7.05
CA ILE A 366 -20.69 -6.82 5.69
C ILE A 366 -20.73 -5.32 5.41
N THR A 367 -21.26 -4.51 6.33
CA THR A 367 -21.27 -3.04 6.14
C THR A 367 -19.86 -2.45 6.15
N VAL A 368 -18.94 -2.99 6.95
CA VAL A 368 -17.51 -2.61 6.93
C VAL A 368 -16.86 -3.00 5.61
N GLY A 369 -17.06 -4.24 5.14
CA GLY A 369 -16.55 -4.71 3.84
C GLY A 369 -17.04 -3.84 2.69
N TRP A 370 -18.33 -3.49 2.68
CA TRP A 370 -18.93 -2.56 1.73
C TRP A 370 -18.26 -1.18 1.77
N GLY A 371 -17.99 -0.65 2.96
CA GLY A 371 -17.32 0.63 3.15
C GLY A 371 -15.82 0.64 2.78
N ILE A 372 -15.18 -0.52 2.67
CA ILE A 372 -13.77 -0.65 2.23
C ILE A 372 -13.65 -0.64 0.71
N ILE A 373 -14.68 -1.08 -0.02
CA ILE A 373 -14.68 -1.11 -1.48
C ILE A 373 -14.55 0.31 -2.04
N ASP A 374 -13.60 0.50 -2.94
CA ASP A 374 -13.38 1.79 -3.61
C ASP A 374 -14.33 1.97 -4.80
N PHE A 375 -15.60 2.29 -4.52
CA PHE A 375 -16.61 2.54 -5.56
C PHE A 375 -16.22 3.67 -6.50
N LYS A 376 -15.44 4.65 -6.06
CA LYS A 376 -14.96 5.73 -6.92
C LYS A 376 -14.00 5.19 -7.97
N GLY A 377 -13.05 4.37 -7.57
CA GLY A 377 -12.12 3.71 -8.48
C GLY A 377 -12.85 2.89 -9.56
N PHE A 378 -13.89 2.13 -9.17
CA PHE A 378 -14.70 1.37 -10.13
C PHE A 378 -15.54 2.24 -11.05
N LYS A 379 -16.17 3.28 -10.55
CA LYS A 379 -16.97 4.21 -11.37
C LYS A 379 -16.12 4.91 -12.42
N ASP A 380 -14.88 5.20 -12.10
CA ASP A 380 -13.95 5.88 -13.00
C ASP A 380 -13.13 4.89 -13.86
N LEU A 381 -13.32 3.56 -13.71
CA LEU A 381 -12.52 2.51 -14.37
C LEU A 381 -12.48 2.66 -15.91
N LEU A 382 -13.58 3.08 -16.51
CA LEU A 382 -13.66 3.30 -17.96
C LEU A 382 -13.09 4.66 -18.42
N LYS A 383 -12.81 5.57 -17.46
CA LYS A 383 -12.31 6.92 -17.74
C LYS A 383 -10.80 7.03 -17.50
N ILE A 384 -10.24 6.15 -16.66
CA ILE A 384 -8.81 6.11 -16.37
C ILE A 384 -8.03 5.46 -17.53
N PRO A 385 -6.72 5.68 -17.63
CA PRO A 385 -5.88 5.00 -18.61
C PRO A 385 -6.03 3.47 -18.51
N ARG A 386 -6.14 2.79 -19.66
CA ARG A 386 -6.35 1.33 -19.73
C ARG A 386 -5.33 0.53 -18.89
N ALA A 387 -4.10 1.00 -18.83
CA ALA A 387 -3.05 0.39 -18.04
C ALA A 387 -3.37 0.40 -16.53
N ASP A 388 -3.88 1.51 -16.00
CA ASP A 388 -4.24 1.64 -14.58
C ASP A 388 -5.49 0.80 -14.26
N ALA A 389 -6.46 0.72 -15.20
CA ALA A 389 -7.62 -0.14 -15.08
C ALA A 389 -7.22 -1.63 -15.01
N VAL A 390 -6.29 -2.07 -15.86
CA VAL A 390 -5.75 -3.45 -15.82
C VAL A 390 -5.07 -3.75 -14.50
N VAL A 391 -4.23 -2.85 -13.99
CA VAL A 391 -3.58 -3.03 -12.67
C VAL A 391 -4.62 -3.21 -11.57
N LEU A 392 -5.65 -2.34 -11.52
CA LEU A 392 -6.70 -2.41 -10.50
C LEU A 392 -7.43 -3.75 -10.54
N VAL A 393 -7.88 -4.19 -11.73
CA VAL A 393 -8.64 -5.44 -11.90
C VAL A 393 -7.76 -6.66 -11.58
N VAL A 394 -6.51 -6.70 -12.06
CA VAL A 394 -5.59 -7.81 -11.78
C VAL A 394 -5.33 -7.91 -10.29
N VAL A 395 -5.00 -6.79 -9.62
CA VAL A 395 -4.76 -6.76 -8.17
C VAL A 395 -5.99 -7.23 -7.41
N LEU A 396 -7.19 -6.77 -7.78
CA LEU A 396 -8.45 -7.21 -7.16
C LEU A 396 -8.63 -8.73 -7.28
N LEU A 397 -8.50 -9.28 -8.49
CA LEU A 397 -8.71 -10.72 -8.72
C LEU A 397 -7.66 -11.57 -7.98
N VAL A 398 -6.39 -11.16 -8.01
CA VAL A 398 -5.32 -11.86 -7.28
C VAL A 398 -5.56 -11.78 -5.77
N THR A 399 -6.00 -10.61 -5.26
CA THR A 399 -6.35 -10.44 -3.83
C THR A 399 -7.44 -11.41 -3.40
N VAL A 400 -8.51 -11.55 -4.20
CA VAL A 400 -9.68 -12.37 -3.83
C VAL A 400 -9.39 -13.87 -3.97
N PHE A 401 -8.68 -14.30 -5.02
CA PHE A 401 -8.59 -15.73 -5.37
C PHE A 401 -7.22 -16.38 -5.12
N ILE A 402 -6.16 -15.61 -4.89
CA ILE A 402 -4.83 -16.14 -4.66
C ILE A 402 -4.37 -15.79 -3.24
N ASP A 403 -3.74 -14.63 -3.06
CA ASP A 403 -3.36 -14.11 -1.75
C ASP A 403 -3.06 -12.60 -1.78
N LEU A 404 -3.10 -11.98 -0.60
CA LEU A 404 -3.00 -10.54 -0.43
C LEU A 404 -1.59 -10.00 -0.72
N LEU A 405 -0.53 -10.73 -0.31
CA LEU A 405 0.85 -10.27 -0.49
C LEU A 405 1.26 -10.34 -1.97
N THR A 406 0.95 -11.46 -2.60
CA THR A 406 1.19 -11.67 -4.03
C THR A 406 0.45 -10.64 -4.87
N ALA A 407 -0.78 -10.27 -4.50
CA ALA A 407 -1.57 -9.24 -5.18
C ALA A 407 -0.85 -7.88 -5.21
N VAL A 408 -0.37 -7.42 -4.06
CA VAL A 408 0.38 -6.16 -3.97
C VAL A 408 1.69 -6.25 -4.74
N GLY A 409 2.42 -7.37 -4.62
CA GLY A 409 3.67 -7.62 -5.34
C GLY A 409 3.48 -7.57 -6.86
N ILE A 410 2.54 -8.33 -7.40
CA ILE A 410 2.21 -8.35 -8.84
C ILE A 410 1.74 -6.95 -9.29
N GLY A 411 0.86 -6.32 -8.53
CA GLY A 411 0.36 -4.98 -8.83
C GLY A 411 1.47 -3.95 -8.93
N MET A 412 2.41 -3.97 -7.98
CA MET A 412 3.58 -3.08 -7.99
C MET A 412 4.47 -3.32 -9.21
N VAL A 413 4.77 -4.59 -9.52
CA VAL A 413 5.60 -4.93 -10.70
C VAL A 413 4.93 -4.44 -11.98
N ILE A 414 3.66 -4.75 -12.19
CA ILE A 414 2.91 -4.31 -13.39
C ILE A 414 2.88 -2.77 -13.45
N ALA A 415 2.57 -2.10 -12.33
CA ALA A 415 2.51 -0.63 -12.29
C ALA A 415 3.88 0.00 -12.59
N CYS A 416 4.98 -0.54 -12.07
CA CYS A 416 6.33 -0.08 -12.37
C CYS A 416 6.68 -0.26 -13.86
N VAL A 417 6.37 -1.42 -14.45
CA VAL A 417 6.62 -1.69 -15.88
C VAL A 417 5.81 -0.73 -16.76
N LEU A 418 4.52 -0.53 -16.45
CA LEU A 418 3.66 0.38 -17.20
C LEU A 418 4.09 1.85 -17.03
N PHE A 419 4.56 2.23 -15.84
CA PHE A 419 5.12 3.56 -15.61
C PHE A 419 6.40 3.78 -16.44
N MET A 420 7.31 2.79 -16.44
CA MET A 420 8.53 2.85 -17.26
C MET A 420 8.20 2.98 -18.76
N LYS A 421 7.21 2.19 -19.25
CA LYS A 421 6.76 2.32 -20.63
C LYS A 421 6.25 3.73 -20.92
N ARG A 422 5.35 4.28 -20.09
CA ARG A 422 4.84 5.66 -20.26
C ARG A 422 5.95 6.71 -20.21
N ALA A 423 6.92 6.55 -19.30
CA ALA A 423 8.06 7.43 -19.21
C ALA A 423 8.92 7.37 -20.49
N SER A 424 9.11 6.16 -21.05
CA SER A 424 9.79 5.95 -22.33
C SER A 424 9.03 6.61 -23.48
N ASP A 425 7.71 6.36 -23.60
CA ASP A 425 6.87 6.94 -24.66
C ASP A 425 6.90 8.49 -24.65
N LEU A 426 6.92 9.10 -23.44
CA LEU A 426 7.04 10.56 -23.28
C LEU A 426 8.41 11.09 -23.70
N VAL A 427 9.48 10.35 -23.41
CA VAL A 427 10.85 10.70 -23.80
C VAL A 427 11.01 10.53 -25.31
N GLU A 428 10.49 9.46 -25.88
CA GLU A 428 10.50 9.22 -27.33
C GLU A 428 9.81 10.33 -28.12
N GLY A 429 8.70 10.86 -27.64
CA GLY A 429 8.03 12.03 -28.21
C GLY A 429 8.85 13.33 -28.11
N GLY A 430 9.81 13.39 -27.17
CA GLY A 430 10.69 14.54 -26.95
C GLY A 430 11.98 14.52 -27.77
N TYR A 431 12.43 13.36 -28.27
CA TYR A 431 13.57 13.28 -29.17
C TYR A 431 13.19 13.83 -30.57
N SER A 432 13.59 15.07 -30.84
CA SER A 432 13.47 15.62 -32.18
C SER A 432 14.85 15.73 -32.82
N THR A 433 15.07 14.98 -33.86
CA THR A 433 16.16 15.25 -34.83
C THR A 433 15.89 16.58 -35.47
N ALA A 434 16.67 17.59 -35.13
CA ALA A 434 16.76 18.80 -35.93
C ALA A 434 18.04 18.70 -36.74
N ALA A 435 18.01 17.90 -37.81
CA ALA A 435 18.97 18.02 -38.90
C ALA A 435 18.74 19.38 -39.53
N MET A 436 19.67 20.29 -39.42
CA MET A 436 19.73 21.46 -40.27
C MET A 436 20.28 21.03 -41.64
N SER A 437 19.44 20.40 -42.47
CA SER A 437 19.69 20.30 -43.88
C SER A 437 19.28 21.63 -44.53
N PRO A 438 20.07 22.20 -45.43
CA PRO A 438 19.72 23.44 -46.15
C PRO A 438 18.44 23.35 -46.98
N THR A 439 17.86 22.17 -47.15
CA THR A 439 16.69 21.89 -48.00
C THR A 439 15.34 21.94 -47.32
N ASP A 440 15.27 21.98 -45.96
CA ASP A 440 13.99 21.93 -45.22
C ASP A 440 13.31 23.30 -44.98
N LEU A 441 13.67 24.31 -45.72
CA LEU A 441 13.03 25.63 -45.68
C LEU A 441 11.66 25.69 -46.41
N ARG A 442 11.08 24.57 -46.85
CA ARG A 442 9.76 24.55 -47.49
C ARG A 442 8.73 23.90 -46.58
N GLY A 443 7.84 24.77 -46.06
CA GLY A 443 6.81 24.53 -45.07
C GLY A 443 5.93 23.32 -45.29
N GLY A 444 5.81 22.50 -44.26
CA GLY A 444 4.74 21.55 -44.05
C GLY A 444 3.91 21.97 -42.82
N ALA A 445 2.59 21.89 -42.97
CA ALA A 445 1.62 22.37 -42.00
C ALA A 445 1.71 21.64 -40.64
N ALA A 446 1.64 22.41 -39.56
CA ALA A 446 1.77 21.96 -38.19
C ALA A 446 0.44 21.41 -37.63
N ASP A 447 0.55 20.38 -36.81
CA ASP A 447 -0.54 19.79 -36.04
C ASP A 447 -0.84 20.62 -34.76
N PRO A 448 -2.11 21.04 -34.46
CA PRO A 448 -2.40 22.08 -33.48
C PRO A 448 -2.37 21.68 -31.99
N GLY A 449 -1.77 20.55 -31.58
CA GLY A 449 -1.86 20.01 -30.22
C GLY A 449 -0.55 19.83 -29.44
N GLN A 450 0.61 20.09 -30.01
CA GLN A 450 1.91 19.94 -29.33
C GLN A 450 2.62 21.28 -29.15
N PRO A 451 3.37 21.51 -28.04
CA PRO A 451 4.19 22.70 -27.91
C PRO A 451 5.22 22.68 -29.04
N GLN A 452 5.03 23.57 -30.01
CA GLN A 452 5.87 23.72 -31.20
C GLN A 452 7.26 24.24 -30.81
N PHE A 453 8.21 23.34 -30.59
CA PHE A 453 9.59 23.68 -30.82
C PHE A 453 9.81 23.71 -32.34
N ASP A 454 9.89 24.89 -32.91
CA ASP A 454 10.15 25.10 -34.34
C ASP A 454 11.50 24.43 -34.70
N LYS A 455 11.42 23.27 -35.37
CA LYS A 455 12.58 22.43 -35.71
C LYS A 455 13.54 23.11 -36.69
N SER A 456 13.09 24.16 -37.34
CA SER A 456 13.82 24.89 -38.40
C SER A 456 14.61 26.09 -37.90
N ARG A 457 14.40 26.57 -36.66
CA ARG A 457 15.11 27.72 -36.11
C ARG A 457 16.27 27.31 -35.21
N PRO A 458 17.46 27.95 -35.35
CA PRO A 458 18.52 27.81 -34.36
C PRO A 458 17.98 28.18 -32.98
N TRP A 459 18.34 27.42 -31.93
CA TRP A 459 18.06 27.87 -30.58
C TRP A 459 18.79 29.19 -30.34
N GLY A 460 18.23 30.09 -29.55
CA GLY A 460 18.77 31.43 -29.38
C GLY A 460 20.20 31.50 -28.82
N ASP A 461 20.75 30.37 -28.37
CA ASP A 461 22.10 30.16 -27.89
C ASP A 461 23.02 29.41 -28.90
N GLU A 462 22.57 29.15 -30.15
CA GLU A 462 23.36 28.54 -31.24
C GLU A 462 23.95 29.58 -32.19
N GLY A 463 24.42 30.71 -31.66
CA GLY A 463 25.11 31.73 -32.41
C GLY A 463 26.55 31.35 -32.80
N GLY A 464 27.11 32.04 -33.77
CA GLY A 464 28.55 31.94 -34.08
C GLY A 464 28.94 30.95 -35.18
N ILE A 465 28.04 30.14 -35.74
CA ILE A 465 28.31 29.25 -36.88
C ILE A 465 27.93 29.98 -38.19
N THR A 466 28.91 30.18 -39.07
CA THR A 466 28.68 30.80 -40.39
C THR A 466 27.94 29.86 -41.34
N GLU A 467 27.29 30.41 -42.37
CA GLU A 467 26.51 29.63 -43.34
C GLU A 467 27.38 28.60 -44.12
N GLU A 468 28.63 28.92 -44.33
CA GLU A 468 29.62 28.06 -44.98
C GLU A 468 30.00 26.84 -44.09
N MET A 469 30.12 27.05 -42.79
CA MET A 469 30.39 26.00 -41.80
C MET A 469 29.20 25.05 -41.63
N ARG A 470 27.98 25.53 -41.77
CA ARG A 470 26.75 24.74 -41.63
C ARG A 470 26.64 23.59 -42.62
N ARG A 471 27.29 23.65 -43.78
CA ARG A 471 27.26 22.60 -44.82
C ARG A 471 27.96 21.30 -44.39
N HIS A 472 28.83 21.36 -43.37
CA HIS A 472 29.67 20.24 -42.94
C HIS A 472 29.44 19.85 -41.49
N ILE A 473 28.54 20.56 -40.80
CA ILE A 473 28.26 20.36 -39.35
C ILE A 473 26.85 19.84 -39.18
N PHE A 474 26.72 18.73 -38.47
CA PHE A 474 25.44 18.19 -38.04
C PHE A 474 25.25 18.43 -36.53
N ILE A 475 24.13 19.01 -36.13
CA ILE A 475 23.83 19.28 -34.71
C ILE A 475 22.77 18.31 -34.23
N GLN A 476 23.19 17.37 -33.38
CA GLN A 476 22.29 16.42 -32.75
C GLN A 476 21.83 16.97 -31.40
N ARG A 477 20.56 17.32 -31.28
CA ARG A 477 19.96 17.83 -30.05
C ARG A 477 19.30 16.66 -29.33
N LEU A 478 19.82 16.29 -28.15
CA LEU A 478 19.22 15.26 -27.29
C LEU A 478 18.30 15.92 -26.25
N ASN A 479 17.08 15.43 -26.16
CA ASN A 479 16.07 15.96 -25.26
C ASN A 479 15.50 14.85 -24.35
N GLY A 480 15.57 15.07 -23.04
CA GLY A 480 15.10 14.13 -22.05
C GLY A 480 16.17 13.15 -21.54
N PRO A 481 15.83 12.33 -20.54
CA PRO A 481 16.76 11.37 -19.96
C PRO A 481 17.09 10.23 -20.92
N ILE A 482 18.35 9.78 -20.91
CA ILE A 482 18.84 8.65 -21.71
C ILE A 482 19.00 7.45 -20.77
N PHE A 483 18.11 6.48 -20.86
CA PHE A 483 18.08 5.31 -20.00
C PHE A 483 17.60 4.07 -20.79
N PHE A 484 17.68 2.90 -20.18
CA PHE A 484 17.37 1.64 -20.86
C PHE A 484 16.03 1.65 -21.63
N GLY A 485 15.00 2.36 -21.13
CA GLY A 485 13.69 2.47 -21.79
C GLY A 485 13.68 3.31 -23.06
N SER A 486 14.61 4.27 -23.21
CA SER A 486 14.69 5.16 -24.39
C SER A 486 15.83 4.79 -25.38
N ILE A 487 16.55 3.69 -25.15
CA ILE A 487 17.74 3.32 -25.96
C ILE A 487 17.39 3.10 -27.43
N THR A 488 16.27 2.43 -27.73
CA THR A 488 15.87 2.14 -29.11
C THR A 488 15.72 3.42 -29.89
N LYS A 489 14.97 4.38 -29.35
CA LYS A 489 14.76 5.68 -29.99
C LYS A 489 16.03 6.52 -30.06
N PHE A 490 16.85 6.47 -28.99
CA PHE A 490 18.15 7.12 -28.98
C PHE A 490 19.04 6.62 -30.12
N LYS A 491 19.10 5.29 -30.36
CA LYS A 491 19.86 4.72 -31.47
C LYS A 491 19.32 5.16 -32.82
N GLU A 492 18.00 5.07 -33.06
CA GLU A 492 17.38 5.58 -34.29
C GLU A 492 17.77 7.04 -34.58
N VAL A 493 17.71 7.88 -33.54
CA VAL A 493 18.08 9.30 -33.65
C VAL A 493 19.57 9.50 -33.96
N MET A 494 20.44 8.63 -33.46
CA MET A 494 21.89 8.69 -33.78
C MET A 494 22.23 8.09 -35.15
N GLU A 495 21.41 7.17 -35.68
CA GLU A 495 21.51 6.63 -37.04
C GLU A 495 21.12 7.67 -38.12
N ASP A 496 20.34 8.71 -37.76
CA ASP A 496 19.99 9.83 -38.67
C ASP A 496 21.18 10.75 -38.99
N VAL A 497 22.35 10.56 -38.36
CA VAL A 497 23.54 11.33 -38.62
C VAL A 497 24.05 11.01 -40.03
N PRO A 498 24.19 12.02 -40.95
CA PRO A 498 24.67 11.79 -42.31
C PRO A 498 26.11 11.26 -42.33
N GLU A 499 26.37 10.24 -43.14
CA GLU A 499 27.73 9.65 -43.30
C GLU A 499 28.77 10.65 -43.85
N ASP A 500 28.34 11.68 -44.56
CA ASP A 500 29.19 12.72 -45.11
C ASP A 500 29.43 13.93 -44.18
N ALA A 501 28.86 13.87 -42.96
CA ALA A 501 29.09 14.89 -41.95
C ALA A 501 30.55 14.90 -41.49
N LYS A 502 31.24 16.03 -41.56
CA LYS A 502 32.62 16.16 -41.08
C LYS A 502 32.70 16.38 -39.58
N VAL A 503 31.68 17.02 -39.02
CA VAL A 503 31.57 17.31 -37.58
C VAL A 503 30.15 17.04 -37.10
N VAL A 504 30.03 16.34 -35.98
CA VAL A 504 28.77 16.15 -35.27
C VAL A 504 28.87 16.81 -33.91
N ILE A 505 27.95 17.73 -33.61
CA ILE A 505 27.83 18.38 -32.32
C ILE A 505 26.67 17.71 -31.56
N ILE A 506 26.99 16.93 -30.52
CA ILE A 506 25.99 16.33 -29.63
C ILE A 506 25.67 17.33 -28.52
N ARG A 507 24.44 17.82 -28.52
CA ARG A 507 24.00 18.83 -27.57
C ARG A 507 23.18 18.18 -26.44
N MET A 508 23.68 18.31 -25.22
CA MET A 508 23.13 17.59 -24.04
C MET A 508 22.47 18.53 -23.02
N LYS A 509 22.11 19.75 -23.41
CA LYS A 509 21.48 20.76 -22.52
C LYS A 509 20.25 20.24 -21.80
N LEU A 510 19.43 19.43 -22.46
CA LEU A 510 18.16 18.90 -21.92
C LEU A 510 18.25 17.44 -21.46
N VAL A 511 19.45 16.86 -21.42
CA VAL A 511 19.69 15.52 -20.89
C VAL A 511 19.95 15.63 -19.38
N SER A 512 18.90 15.49 -18.57
CA SER A 512 18.98 15.65 -17.12
C SER A 512 19.52 14.41 -16.39
N PHE A 513 19.43 13.24 -17.02
CA PHE A 513 19.80 11.95 -16.44
C PHE A 513 20.29 10.97 -17.50
N MET A 514 21.29 10.16 -17.15
CA MET A 514 21.81 9.05 -17.96
C MET A 514 22.08 7.86 -17.03
N ASP A 515 21.57 6.66 -17.39
CA ASP A 515 21.95 5.43 -16.72
C ASP A 515 23.11 4.72 -17.43
N GLN A 516 23.54 3.58 -16.90
CA GLN A 516 24.63 2.79 -17.47
C GLN A 516 24.31 2.31 -18.89
N SER A 517 23.05 1.93 -19.14
CA SER A 517 22.60 1.45 -20.45
C SER A 517 22.62 2.59 -21.49
N GLY A 518 22.14 3.76 -21.10
CA GLY A 518 22.20 4.97 -21.92
C GLY A 518 23.63 5.40 -22.24
N LEU A 519 24.54 5.29 -21.26
CA LEU A 519 25.95 5.59 -21.46
C LEU A 519 26.61 4.64 -22.46
N TYR A 520 26.37 3.34 -22.36
CA TYR A 520 26.94 2.38 -23.33
C TYR A 520 26.36 2.56 -24.73
N ALA A 521 25.08 2.90 -24.83
CA ALA A 521 24.50 3.24 -26.13
C ALA A 521 25.13 4.50 -26.73
N MET A 522 25.37 5.54 -25.91
CA MET A 522 26.06 6.77 -26.33
C MET A 522 27.50 6.49 -26.77
N GLU A 523 28.26 5.73 -26.00
CA GLU A 523 29.62 5.32 -26.32
C GLU A 523 29.68 4.59 -27.68
N THR A 524 28.76 3.65 -27.90
CA THR A 524 28.68 2.88 -29.14
C THR A 524 28.37 3.77 -30.32
N ALA A 525 27.37 4.65 -30.20
CA ALA A 525 27.01 5.59 -31.28
C ALA A 525 28.13 6.58 -31.60
N ILE A 526 28.84 7.11 -30.60
CA ILE A 526 29.97 7.99 -30.82
C ILE A 526 31.10 7.28 -31.58
N LYS A 527 31.45 6.05 -31.16
CA LYS A 527 32.49 5.26 -31.86
C LYS A 527 32.10 4.94 -33.29
N GLU A 528 30.85 4.68 -33.57
CA GLU A 528 30.32 4.42 -34.91
C GLU A 528 30.46 5.67 -35.78
N ILE A 529 30.03 6.84 -35.33
CA ILE A 529 30.19 8.13 -36.02
C ILE A 529 31.67 8.42 -36.28
N GLN A 530 32.53 8.21 -35.28
CA GLN A 530 33.99 8.42 -35.44
C GLN A 530 34.63 7.45 -36.45
N SER A 531 34.08 6.23 -36.59
CA SER A 531 34.61 5.24 -37.55
C SER A 531 34.49 5.70 -39.01
N HIS A 532 33.57 6.63 -39.32
CA HIS A 532 33.42 7.29 -40.61
C HIS A 532 34.36 8.51 -40.80
N GLY A 533 35.25 8.75 -39.84
CA GLY A 533 36.16 9.91 -39.88
C GLY A 533 35.55 11.22 -39.43
N THR A 534 34.37 11.18 -38.83
CA THR A 534 33.63 12.34 -38.36
C THR A 534 34.10 12.77 -36.97
N MET A 535 34.39 14.05 -36.78
CA MET A 535 34.72 14.61 -35.48
C MET A 535 33.46 14.76 -34.61
N VAL A 536 33.48 14.24 -33.39
CA VAL A 536 32.37 14.37 -32.44
C VAL A 536 32.73 15.41 -31.37
N LEU A 537 31.86 16.41 -31.20
CA LEU A 537 31.93 17.43 -30.17
C LEU A 537 30.72 17.31 -29.24
N MET A 538 30.89 17.57 -27.96
CA MET A 538 29.81 17.53 -26.97
C MET A 538 29.65 18.90 -26.32
N THR A 539 28.40 19.37 -26.19
CA THR A 539 28.14 20.70 -25.61
C THR A 539 27.10 20.67 -24.52
N ILE A 540 27.30 21.52 -23.52
CA ILE A 540 26.36 21.80 -22.43
C ILE A 540 25.92 20.50 -21.72
N ILE A 541 26.88 19.68 -21.34
CA ILE A 541 26.62 18.41 -20.64
C ILE A 541 26.17 18.72 -19.21
N GLN A 542 25.01 18.22 -18.81
CA GLN A 542 24.50 18.39 -17.42
C GLN A 542 25.38 17.63 -16.41
N PRO A 543 25.39 18.04 -15.12
CA PRO A 543 26.32 17.49 -14.12
C PRO A 543 26.28 15.97 -13.96
N GLN A 544 25.08 15.35 -13.96
CA GLN A 544 24.95 13.89 -13.77
C GLN A 544 25.44 13.10 -15.00
N PRO A 545 25.03 13.39 -16.25
CA PRO A 545 25.61 12.76 -17.44
C PRO A 545 27.13 12.98 -17.55
N LEU A 546 27.64 14.17 -17.24
CA LEU A 546 29.08 14.44 -17.25
C LEU A 546 29.84 13.56 -16.26
N TYR A 547 29.31 13.43 -15.02
CA TYR A 547 29.86 12.52 -14.03
C TYR A 547 29.93 11.07 -14.54
N MET A 548 28.87 10.59 -15.20
CA MET A 548 28.82 9.23 -15.76
C MET A 548 29.84 9.05 -16.89
N LEU A 549 29.90 10.00 -17.84
CA LEU A 549 30.82 9.96 -18.98
C LEU A 549 32.29 9.94 -18.53
N ARG A 550 32.65 10.70 -17.49
CA ARG A 550 33.99 10.73 -16.91
C ARG A 550 34.30 9.49 -16.08
N THR A 551 33.38 9.03 -15.25
CA THR A 551 33.58 7.88 -14.37
C THR A 551 33.82 6.59 -15.15
N LEU A 552 33.13 6.40 -16.27
CA LEU A 552 33.31 5.24 -17.14
C LEU A 552 34.26 5.50 -18.32
N ASN A 553 35.05 6.58 -18.24
CA ASN A 553 36.16 6.89 -19.15
C ASN A 553 35.76 7.06 -20.62
N VAL A 554 34.51 7.44 -20.90
CA VAL A 554 34.09 7.86 -22.24
C VAL A 554 34.73 9.23 -22.56
N ILE A 555 34.81 10.11 -21.57
CA ILE A 555 35.65 11.29 -21.54
C ILE A 555 36.78 11.01 -20.56
N PRO A 556 38.08 11.02 -20.95
CA PRO A 556 38.63 11.50 -22.24
C PRO A 556 38.90 10.43 -23.29
N ALA A 557 38.63 9.12 -23.09
CA ALA A 557 39.14 8.05 -23.94
C ALA A 557 38.46 7.96 -25.32
N VAL A 558 37.16 8.27 -25.41
CA VAL A 558 36.38 8.23 -26.67
C VAL A 558 36.17 9.64 -27.21
N VAL A 559 35.80 10.58 -26.35
CA VAL A 559 35.69 12.01 -26.68
C VAL A 559 36.75 12.75 -25.86
N PRO A 560 37.78 13.35 -26.54
CA PRO A 560 38.80 14.13 -25.85
C PRO A 560 38.21 15.27 -25.03
N GLU A 561 38.86 15.64 -23.92
CA GLU A 561 38.41 16.73 -23.05
C GLU A 561 38.27 18.05 -23.83
N GLU A 562 39.17 18.29 -24.78
CA GLU A 562 39.16 19.46 -25.67
C GLU A 562 38.00 19.51 -26.68
N HIS A 563 37.25 18.40 -26.82
CA HIS A 563 36.03 18.30 -27.62
C HIS A 563 34.75 18.44 -26.77
N THR A 564 34.87 18.80 -25.48
CA THR A 564 33.73 19.01 -24.58
C THR A 564 33.67 20.48 -24.14
N PHE A 565 32.52 21.13 -24.33
CA PHE A 565 32.37 22.57 -24.14
C PHE A 565 31.24 22.87 -23.16
N GLY A 566 31.45 23.85 -22.29
CA GLY A 566 30.46 24.33 -21.34
C GLY A 566 29.35 25.15 -22.00
N THR A 567 29.66 25.83 -23.10
CA THR A 567 28.74 26.65 -23.88
C THR A 567 28.81 26.29 -25.36
N PHE A 568 27.79 26.66 -26.12
CA PHE A 568 27.78 26.46 -27.55
C PHE A 568 28.72 27.45 -28.26
N GLU A 569 28.91 28.63 -27.68
CA GLU A 569 29.83 29.67 -28.21
C GLU A 569 31.28 29.18 -28.17
N GLU A 570 31.75 28.57 -27.09
CA GLU A 570 33.07 27.96 -26.98
C GLU A 570 33.30 26.89 -28.07
N CYS A 571 32.28 26.07 -28.35
CA CYS A 571 32.32 25.06 -29.40
C CYS A 571 32.42 25.72 -30.79
N ALA A 572 31.68 26.79 -31.04
CA ALA A 572 31.70 27.52 -32.29
C ALA A 572 33.06 28.19 -32.53
N GLU A 573 33.66 28.78 -31.50
CA GLU A 573 35.01 29.36 -31.58
C GLU A 573 36.09 28.31 -31.88
N PHE A 574 35.99 27.14 -31.22
CA PHE A 574 36.89 26.02 -31.52
C PHE A 574 36.79 25.61 -33.00
N LEU A 575 35.58 25.45 -33.53
CA LEU A 575 35.34 25.07 -34.90
C LEU A 575 35.86 26.12 -35.89
N GLN A 576 35.70 27.41 -35.60
CA GLN A 576 36.27 28.49 -36.46
C GLN A 576 37.78 28.40 -36.54
N LYS A 577 38.48 28.10 -35.45
CA LYS A 577 39.93 27.93 -35.40
C LYS A 577 40.41 26.69 -36.16
N GLU A 578 39.69 25.56 -36.03
CA GLU A 578 40.06 24.30 -36.69
C GLU A 578 39.79 24.33 -38.21
N LEU A 579 38.71 24.98 -38.66
CA LEU A 579 38.40 25.12 -40.09
C LEU A 579 39.27 26.16 -40.77
N GLN A 580 39.86 27.12 -40.05
CA GLN A 580 40.83 28.07 -40.60
C GLN A 580 42.26 27.47 -40.76
N LYS A 581 42.53 26.32 -40.11
CA LYS A 581 43.82 25.60 -40.23
C LYS A 581 43.88 24.66 -41.44
N LYS A 582 42.76 24.38 -42.09
CA LYS A 582 42.65 23.57 -43.31
C LYS A 582 42.34 24.45 -44.53
#